data_7ad6917d7a6294a4db4d598461e366df
#
_entry.id   7ad6917d7a6294a4db4d598461e366df
#
_cell.length_a   1.000
_cell.length_b   1.000
_cell.length_c   1.000
_cell.angle_alpha   90.00
_cell.angle_beta   90.00
_cell.angle_gamma   90.00
#
_symmetry.space_group_name_H-M   'P 1'
#
loop_
_entity.id
_entity.type
_entity.pdbx_description
1 polymer ?
#
loop_
_entity_poly.entity_id
_entity_poly.type
_entity_poly.pdbx_seq_one_letter_code
_entity_poly.pdbx_strand_id
1 'polypeptide(L)'
;MQIVQMNTRLDRLSALLEGVAPVFSVIESFDQLGALDLTAPQLDPSLVMVINSLASKYQASPDQPTPPRQSLWIGHLSHWAHLQSKLLVYTREQICIRAQLTGPLGPLLMEEFAQPTDLLTDTHETALSVPMTLIQQEVSHPRCGQPALLKSAGDILFIGILRHLVANPNPERPGLLHALSDVRIAKALVAMHQAPHFNWNLSALALEAGMSRTSFATAFKKAMDKTPGKYLVTLRLALARRALDSGKTVKEAARISGYRNPASIARALKFNVTNKR
;
A
#
# COMPACT_ATOMS: atom_id res chain seq x y z
N MET A 1 8.47 10.65 34.36
CA MET A 1 8.02 10.51 32.98
C MET A 1 8.80 9.35 32.36
N GLN A 2 8.28 8.13 32.51
CA GLN A 2 8.90 6.92 31.96
C GLN A 2 8.68 6.92 30.46
N ILE A 3 9.74 7.16 29.69
CA ILE A 3 9.77 6.85 28.27
C ILE A 3 9.71 5.32 28.20
N VAL A 4 8.56 4.79 27.78
CA VAL A 4 8.41 3.39 27.43
C VAL A 4 9.50 3.08 26.42
N GLN A 5 10.50 2.28 26.80
CA GLN A 5 11.43 1.68 25.85
C GLN A 5 10.58 0.84 24.89
N MET A 6 10.24 1.42 23.74
CA MET A 6 9.69 0.65 22.64
C MET A 6 10.72 -0.41 22.28
N ASN A 7 10.37 -1.64 22.61
CA ASN A 7 11.06 -2.84 22.19
C ASN A 7 11.41 -2.66 20.71
N THR A 8 12.69 -2.75 20.34
CA THR A 8 13.22 -2.51 18.99
C THR A 8 12.75 -3.60 18.01
N ARG A 9 11.44 -3.77 17.92
CA ARG A 9 10.83 -4.60 16.89
C ARG A 9 10.99 -3.85 15.56
N LEU A 10 11.65 -4.47 14.59
CA LEU A 10 11.86 -3.88 13.28
C LEU A 10 10.56 -3.32 12.74
N ASP A 11 10.48 -2.00 12.61
CA ASP A 11 9.33 -1.35 12.00
C ASP A 11 9.45 -1.45 10.47
N ARG A 12 8.71 -2.42 9.91
CA ARG A 12 8.77 -2.78 8.49
C ARG A 12 7.95 -1.85 7.61
N LEU A 13 7.00 -1.14 8.20
CA LEU A 13 6.01 -0.37 7.45
C LEU A 13 6.21 1.14 7.52
N SER A 14 6.82 1.70 8.59
CA SER A 14 6.95 3.16 8.71
C SER A 14 7.70 3.79 7.54
N ALA A 15 8.85 3.24 7.15
CA ALA A 15 9.61 3.76 6.01
C ALA A 15 8.82 3.63 4.68
N LEU A 16 7.99 2.59 4.53
CA LEU A 16 7.10 2.44 3.39
C LEU A 16 5.97 3.48 3.43
N LEU A 17 5.32 3.65 4.56
CA LEU A 17 4.19 4.58 4.74
C LEU A 17 4.61 6.03 4.48
N GLU A 18 5.76 6.46 5.01
CA GLU A 18 6.34 7.78 4.72
C GLU A 18 6.57 7.98 3.21
N GLY A 19 7.05 6.94 2.54
CA GLY A 19 7.29 6.96 1.10
C GLY A 19 6.02 6.85 0.24
N VAL A 20 4.92 6.35 0.77
CA VAL A 20 3.63 6.22 0.08
C VAL A 20 2.78 7.48 0.24
N ALA A 21 2.80 8.10 1.42
CA ALA A 21 2.06 9.32 1.78
C ALA A 21 0.59 9.28 1.28
N PRO A 22 -0.27 8.41 1.84
CA PRO A 22 -1.65 8.28 1.38
C PRO A 22 -2.48 9.51 1.76
N VAL A 23 -3.42 9.89 0.88
CA VAL A 23 -4.44 10.91 1.14
C VAL A 23 -5.81 10.29 0.92
N PHE A 24 -6.68 10.36 1.93
CA PHE A 24 -7.98 9.72 1.91
C PHE A 24 -9.10 10.71 1.62
N SER A 25 -10.07 10.27 0.83
CA SER A 25 -11.35 10.95 0.62
C SER A 25 -12.47 9.91 0.57
N VAL A 26 -13.59 10.22 1.22
CA VAL A 26 -14.81 9.42 1.08
C VAL A 26 -15.50 9.83 -0.20
N ILE A 27 -16.02 8.86 -0.93
CA ILE A 27 -16.76 9.05 -2.17
C ILE A 27 -18.22 8.82 -1.85
N GLU A 28 -19.02 9.88 -1.94
CA GLU A 28 -20.44 9.88 -1.52
C GLU A 28 -21.36 9.13 -2.48
N SER A 29 -20.96 9.01 -3.76
CA SER A 29 -21.75 8.27 -4.74
C SER A 29 -20.87 7.49 -5.72
N PHE A 30 -21.41 6.37 -6.21
CA PHE A 30 -20.76 5.56 -7.24
C PHE A 30 -20.60 6.31 -8.56
N ASP A 31 -21.49 7.27 -8.85
CA ASP A 31 -21.43 8.11 -10.06
C ASP A 31 -20.21 9.02 -10.05
N GLN A 32 -19.78 9.48 -8.86
CA GLN A 32 -18.54 10.26 -8.73
C GLN A 32 -17.29 9.46 -9.09
N LEU A 33 -17.28 8.15 -8.86
CA LEU A 33 -16.19 7.27 -9.32
C LEU A 33 -16.20 7.09 -10.84
N GLY A 34 -17.39 6.99 -11.44
CA GLY A 34 -17.55 6.91 -12.90
C GLY A 34 -17.19 8.20 -13.63
N ALA A 35 -17.29 9.35 -12.96
CA ALA A 35 -16.89 10.65 -13.50
C ALA A 35 -15.38 10.92 -13.43
N LEU A 36 -14.62 10.10 -12.67
CA LEU A 36 -13.16 10.14 -12.70
C LEU A 36 -12.69 9.58 -14.06
N ASP A 37 -11.78 10.29 -14.71
CA ASP A 37 -11.23 9.86 -16.00
C ASP A 37 -10.46 8.54 -15.84
N LEU A 38 -11.17 7.43 -16.06
CA LEU A 38 -10.63 6.07 -15.98
C LEU A 38 -9.81 5.69 -17.24
N THR A 39 -9.78 6.57 -18.25
CA THR A 39 -9.10 6.30 -19.52
C THR A 39 -7.58 6.45 -19.43
N ALA A 40 -7.08 7.09 -18.37
CA ALA A 40 -5.65 7.30 -18.12
C ALA A 40 -5.19 6.66 -16.79
N PRO A 41 -5.26 5.34 -16.60
CA PRO A 41 -4.96 4.67 -15.33
C PRO A 41 -3.50 4.85 -14.87
N GLN A 42 -2.61 5.34 -15.74
CA GLN A 42 -1.20 5.57 -15.40
C GLN A 42 -0.94 6.90 -14.69
N LEU A 43 -1.91 7.83 -14.68
CA LEU A 43 -1.74 9.18 -14.13
C LEU A 43 -2.30 9.35 -12.71
N ASP A 44 -3.19 8.48 -12.27
CA ASP A 44 -3.78 8.57 -10.93
C ASP A 44 -3.49 7.34 -10.07
N PRO A 45 -2.45 7.40 -9.21
CA PRO A 45 -2.11 6.31 -8.31
C PRO A 45 -3.10 6.25 -7.13
N SER A 46 -4.36 5.92 -7.42
CA SER A 46 -5.41 5.80 -6.41
C SER A 46 -5.86 4.36 -6.24
N LEU A 47 -5.98 3.97 -4.98
CA LEU A 47 -6.67 2.77 -4.54
C LEU A 47 -8.10 3.13 -4.16
N VAL A 48 -9.02 2.22 -4.40
CA VAL A 48 -10.37 2.27 -3.86
C VAL A 48 -10.51 1.17 -2.83
N MET A 49 -10.99 1.56 -1.66
CA MET A 49 -11.39 0.67 -0.58
C MET A 49 -12.90 0.72 -0.47
N VAL A 50 -13.55 -0.44 -0.43
CA VAL A 50 -15.00 -0.53 -0.27
C VAL A 50 -15.32 -1.31 0.99
N ILE A 51 -15.93 -0.62 1.95
CA ILE A 51 -16.43 -1.22 3.17
C ILE A 51 -17.87 -1.65 2.90
N ASN A 52 -18.14 -2.95 3.02
CA ASN A 52 -19.47 -3.52 2.92
C ASN A 52 -19.94 -3.94 4.30
N SER A 53 -21.14 -3.52 4.67
CA SER A 53 -21.88 -4.10 5.78
C SER A 53 -22.70 -5.25 5.23
N LEU A 54 -22.31 -6.48 5.53
CA LEU A 54 -23.09 -7.66 5.16
C LEU A 54 -24.30 -7.71 6.08
N ALA A 55 -25.43 -7.16 5.62
CA ALA A 55 -26.70 -7.40 6.27
C ALA A 55 -26.91 -8.92 6.29
N SER A 56 -27.00 -9.48 7.48
CA SER A 56 -27.21 -10.91 7.71
C SER A 56 -28.49 -11.36 6.99
N LYS A 57 -28.40 -11.88 5.77
CA LYS A 57 -29.46 -12.72 5.18
C LYS A 57 -29.50 -14.12 5.79
N TYR A 58 -28.52 -14.46 6.61
CA TYR A 58 -28.58 -15.62 7.47
C TYR A 58 -29.37 -15.20 8.71
N GLN A 59 -30.62 -15.66 8.79
CA GLN A 59 -31.39 -15.68 10.04
C GLN A 59 -30.52 -16.42 11.04
N ALA A 60 -29.85 -15.66 11.90
CA ALA A 60 -29.25 -16.22 13.11
C ALA A 60 -30.34 -16.90 13.91
N SER A 61 -30.06 -18.09 14.41
CA SER A 61 -30.89 -18.68 15.47
C SER A 61 -31.09 -17.65 16.59
N PRO A 62 -32.30 -17.57 17.20
CA PRO A 62 -32.64 -16.51 18.16
C PRO A 62 -31.68 -16.38 19.35
N ASP A 63 -30.87 -17.39 19.62
CA ASP A 63 -30.01 -17.50 20.79
C ASP A 63 -28.56 -17.04 20.63
N GLN A 64 -28.13 -16.66 19.43
CA GLN A 64 -26.77 -16.10 19.20
C GLN A 64 -26.81 -14.98 18.16
N PRO A 65 -26.75 -13.70 18.58
CA PRO A 65 -26.56 -12.62 17.65
C PRO A 65 -25.15 -12.73 17.05
N THR A 66 -25.02 -13.29 15.85
CA THR A 66 -23.79 -13.18 15.09
C THR A 66 -23.62 -11.71 14.71
N PRO A 67 -22.52 -11.07 15.10
CA PRO A 67 -22.27 -9.69 14.71
C PRO A 67 -22.22 -9.56 13.17
N PRO A 68 -22.63 -8.41 12.61
CA PRO A 68 -22.62 -8.21 11.17
C PRO A 68 -21.20 -8.43 10.64
N ARG A 69 -21.04 -9.38 9.74
CA ARG A 69 -19.76 -9.59 9.06
C ARG A 69 -19.52 -8.37 8.17
N GLN A 70 -18.40 -7.71 8.38
CA GLN A 70 -17.93 -6.65 7.50
C GLN A 70 -16.95 -7.27 6.48
N SER A 71 -17.03 -6.84 5.24
CA SER A 71 -15.99 -7.14 4.26
C SER A 71 -15.37 -5.85 3.75
N LEU A 72 -14.10 -5.93 3.45
CA LEU A 72 -13.33 -4.82 2.92
C LEU A 72 -12.70 -5.25 1.61
N TRP A 73 -13.02 -4.55 0.54
CA TRP A 73 -12.36 -4.70 -0.75
C TRP A 73 -11.35 -3.58 -0.95
N ILE A 74 -10.19 -3.93 -1.46
CA ILE A 74 -9.18 -2.95 -1.86
C ILE A 74 -8.62 -3.31 -3.24
N GLY A 75 -8.49 -2.31 -4.10
CA GLY A 75 -7.94 -2.50 -5.45
C GLY A 75 -7.64 -1.18 -6.13
N HIS A 76 -7.01 -1.28 -7.30
CA HIS A 76 -6.72 -0.12 -8.14
C HIS A 76 -8.01 0.47 -8.73
N LEU A 77 -8.09 1.78 -8.82
CA LEU A 77 -9.25 2.49 -9.36
C LEU A 77 -9.62 2.00 -10.79
N SER A 78 -8.64 1.62 -11.62
CA SER A 78 -8.90 1.10 -12.97
C SER A 78 -9.71 -0.22 -13.00
N HIS A 79 -9.76 -0.95 -11.89
CA HIS A 79 -10.56 -2.18 -11.78
C HIS A 79 -11.98 -1.93 -11.26
N TRP A 80 -12.34 -0.65 -11.08
CA TRP A 80 -13.63 -0.25 -10.50
C TRP A 80 -14.84 -0.82 -11.25
N ALA A 81 -14.84 -0.75 -12.59
CA ALA A 81 -15.95 -1.28 -13.39
C ALA A 81 -16.20 -2.79 -13.15
N HIS A 82 -15.13 -3.56 -12.96
CA HIS A 82 -15.21 -4.98 -12.64
C HIS A 82 -15.65 -5.20 -11.18
N LEU A 83 -15.19 -4.37 -10.25
CA LEU A 83 -15.63 -4.41 -8.85
C LEU A 83 -17.10 -4.05 -8.71
N GLN A 84 -17.58 -3.02 -9.41
CA GLN A 84 -18.97 -2.58 -9.38
C GLN A 84 -19.94 -3.72 -9.73
N SER A 85 -19.65 -4.51 -10.76
CA SER A 85 -20.50 -5.64 -11.15
C SER A 85 -20.60 -6.74 -10.08
N LYS A 86 -19.54 -6.94 -9.29
CA LYS A 86 -19.51 -7.89 -8.17
C LYS A 86 -20.14 -7.31 -6.90
N LEU A 87 -19.95 -6.02 -6.64
CA LEU A 87 -20.39 -5.35 -5.42
C LEU A 87 -21.90 -5.07 -5.43
N LEU A 88 -22.51 -4.82 -6.59
CA LEU A 88 -23.97 -4.62 -6.72
C LEU A 88 -24.81 -5.81 -6.21
N VAL A 89 -24.19 -6.97 -6.05
CA VAL A 89 -24.86 -8.19 -5.55
C VAL A 89 -25.01 -8.18 -4.02
N TYR A 90 -24.24 -7.37 -3.29
CA TYR A 90 -24.05 -7.64 -1.87
C TYR A 90 -24.75 -6.73 -0.87
N THR A 91 -24.99 -5.42 -1.11
CA THR A 91 -25.62 -4.60 -0.04
C THR A 91 -26.16 -3.23 -0.47
N ARG A 92 -27.07 -2.68 0.39
CA ARG A 92 -27.61 -1.31 0.32
C ARG A 92 -26.70 -0.24 0.95
N GLU A 93 -25.71 -0.63 1.75
CA GLU A 93 -24.84 0.30 2.49
C GLU A 93 -23.38 -0.02 2.18
N GLN A 94 -22.84 0.67 1.18
CA GLN A 94 -21.44 0.59 0.80
C GLN A 94 -20.80 1.96 1.01
N ILE A 95 -19.63 1.97 1.66
CA ILE A 95 -18.82 3.17 1.79
C ILE A 95 -17.57 2.99 0.95
N CYS A 96 -17.40 3.90 0.01
CA CYS A 96 -16.24 3.94 -0.88
C CYS A 96 -15.24 4.98 -0.39
N ILE A 97 -14.00 4.57 -0.23
CA ILE A 97 -12.90 5.44 0.17
C ILE A 97 -11.84 5.40 -0.92
N ARG A 98 -11.48 6.56 -1.44
CA ARG A 98 -10.33 6.71 -2.31
C ARG A 98 -9.09 6.98 -1.48
N ALA A 99 -8.03 6.21 -1.70
CA ALA A 99 -6.70 6.45 -1.14
C ALA A 99 -5.76 6.85 -2.28
N GLN A 100 -5.44 8.11 -2.39
CA GLN A 100 -4.47 8.61 -3.36
C GLN A 100 -3.06 8.50 -2.78
N LEU A 101 -2.18 7.74 -3.44
CA LEU A 101 -0.82 7.50 -2.99
C LEU A 101 0.11 8.57 -3.57
N THR A 102 0.29 9.67 -2.84
CA THR A 102 1.00 10.87 -3.32
C THR A 102 2.51 10.80 -3.18
N GLY A 103 3.03 9.84 -2.43
CA GLY A 103 4.46 9.68 -2.19
C GLY A 103 5.21 8.95 -3.29
N PRO A 104 6.57 8.98 -3.26
CA PRO A 104 7.41 8.35 -4.29
C PRO A 104 7.26 6.83 -4.37
N LEU A 105 6.85 6.17 -3.29
CA LEU A 105 6.64 4.73 -3.25
C LEU A 105 5.21 4.31 -3.63
N GLY A 106 4.32 5.27 -3.86
CA GLY A 106 2.95 5.01 -4.31
C GLY A 106 2.88 4.04 -5.49
N PRO A 107 3.60 4.28 -6.60
CA PRO A 107 3.59 3.39 -7.76
C PRO A 107 4.09 1.97 -7.46
N LEU A 108 5.01 1.81 -6.50
CA LEU A 108 5.50 0.48 -6.09
C LEU A 108 4.44 -0.27 -5.29
N LEU A 109 3.73 0.42 -4.41
CA LEU A 109 2.66 -0.19 -3.64
C LEU A 109 1.42 -0.48 -4.51
N MET A 110 1.18 0.31 -5.55
CA MET A 110 0.10 0.06 -6.51
C MET A 110 0.23 -1.29 -7.22
N GLU A 111 1.47 -1.77 -7.47
CA GLU A 111 1.72 -3.09 -8.07
C GLU A 111 1.15 -4.23 -7.21
N GLU A 112 1.10 -4.07 -5.88
CA GLU A 112 0.54 -5.07 -4.95
C GLU A 112 -0.99 -5.23 -5.10
N PHE A 113 -1.66 -4.16 -5.54
CA PHE A 113 -3.11 -4.12 -5.72
C PHE A 113 -3.53 -4.18 -7.20
N ALA A 114 -2.66 -4.70 -8.06
CA ALA A 114 -2.96 -4.94 -9.48
C ALA A 114 -4.16 -5.89 -9.69
N GLN A 115 -4.47 -6.71 -8.69
CA GLN A 115 -5.69 -7.50 -8.60
C GLN A 115 -6.47 -7.08 -7.37
N PRO A 116 -7.79 -6.92 -7.46
CA PRO A 116 -8.63 -6.64 -6.29
C PRO A 116 -8.44 -7.70 -5.21
N THR A 117 -8.34 -7.26 -3.98
CA THR A 117 -8.18 -8.14 -2.82
C THR A 117 -9.39 -8.00 -1.91
N ASP A 118 -10.02 -9.12 -1.59
CA ASP A 118 -11.10 -9.22 -0.60
C ASP A 118 -10.48 -9.59 0.75
N LEU A 119 -10.73 -8.74 1.72
CA LEU A 119 -10.34 -8.95 3.11
C LEU A 119 -11.61 -9.25 3.91
N LEU A 120 -11.92 -10.54 4.07
CA LEU A 120 -12.98 -10.96 4.98
C LEU A 120 -12.49 -10.70 6.41
N THR A 121 -13.11 -9.74 7.06
CA THR A 121 -12.80 -9.47 8.47
C THR A 121 -13.63 -10.38 9.33
N ASP A 122 -13.00 -11.37 9.94
CA ASP A 122 -13.59 -11.98 11.13
C ASP A 122 -13.70 -10.90 12.20
N THR A 123 -14.82 -10.88 12.91
CA THR A 123 -15.17 -9.89 13.95
C THR A 123 -14.12 -9.73 15.05
N HIS A 124 -13.15 -10.60 15.11
CA HIS A 124 -12.03 -10.58 16.06
C HIS A 124 -10.84 -9.75 15.60
N GLU A 125 -10.78 -9.31 14.34
CA GLU A 125 -9.66 -8.52 13.83
C GLU A 125 -9.90 -7.02 14.07
N THR A 126 -9.68 -6.59 15.30
CA THR A 126 -9.92 -5.22 15.78
C THR A 126 -9.14 -4.16 14.98
N ALA A 127 -8.01 -4.54 14.38
CA ALA A 127 -7.19 -3.64 13.59
C ALA A 127 -7.88 -3.12 12.32
N LEU A 128 -8.83 -3.89 11.75
CA LEU A 128 -9.63 -3.50 10.59
C LEU A 128 -11.05 -3.09 11.00
N SER A 129 -11.70 -3.85 11.89
CA SER A 129 -13.11 -3.63 12.24
C SER A 129 -13.36 -2.30 12.95
N VAL A 130 -12.45 -1.87 13.83
CA VAL A 130 -12.62 -0.61 14.57
C VAL A 130 -12.61 0.62 13.65
N PRO A 131 -11.59 0.85 12.79
CA PRO A 131 -11.61 1.99 11.89
C PRO A 131 -12.74 1.92 10.86
N MET A 132 -13.13 0.73 10.39
CA MET A 132 -14.28 0.57 9.49
C MET A 132 -15.59 1.01 10.15
N THR A 133 -15.85 0.56 11.40
CA THR A 133 -17.03 0.96 12.15
C THR A 133 -17.05 2.47 12.41
N LEU A 134 -15.89 3.06 12.76
CA LEU A 134 -15.76 4.50 12.97
C LEU A 134 -16.10 5.30 11.70
N ILE A 135 -15.58 4.87 10.56
CA ILE A 135 -15.88 5.49 9.25
C ILE A 135 -17.37 5.38 8.94
N GLN A 136 -17.98 4.19 9.12
CA GLN A 136 -19.41 3.99 8.88
C GLN A 136 -20.28 4.91 9.75
N GLN A 137 -19.97 5.02 11.04
CA GLN A 137 -20.71 5.89 11.96
C GLN A 137 -20.59 7.37 11.58
N GLU A 138 -19.41 7.81 11.20
CA GLU A 138 -19.16 9.21 10.88
C GLU A 138 -19.75 9.62 9.52
N VAL A 139 -19.79 8.69 8.55
CA VAL A 139 -20.47 8.91 7.26
C VAL A 139 -21.97 8.94 7.41
N SER A 140 -22.54 8.04 8.24
CA SER A 140 -23.99 7.95 8.50
C SER A 140 -24.51 9.14 9.33
N HIS A 141 -23.68 9.68 10.21
CA HIS A 141 -24.07 10.78 11.13
C HIS A 141 -22.95 11.85 11.14
N PRO A 142 -22.89 12.70 10.11
CA PRO A 142 -21.85 13.71 10.00
C PRO A 142 -21.87 14.70 11.16
N ARG A 143 -20.67 14.95 11.74
CA ARG A 143 -20.48 15.87 12.87
C ARG A 143 -19.35 16.87 12.58
N CYS A 144 -19.25 17.90 13.42
CA CYS A 144 -18.14 18.83 13.35
C CYS A 144 -16.80 18.08 13.49
N GLY A 145 -15.84 18.38 12.61
CA GLY A 145 -14.56 17.70 12.56
C GLY A 145 -14.51 16.41 11.73
N GLN A 146 -15.63 16.04 11.08
CA GLN A 146 -15.73 14.84 10.23
C GLN A 146 -14.55 14.67 9.25
N PRO A 147 -14.13 15.68 8.45
CA PRO A 147 -13.03 15.48 7.48
C PRO A 147 -11.72 15.08 8.15
N ALA A 148 -11.40 15.65 9.32
CA ALA A 148 -10.19 15.32 10.07
C ALA A 148 -10.28 13.90 10.66
N LEU A 149 -11.45 13.52 11.16
CA LEU A 149 -11.68 12.19 11.72
C LEU A 149 -11.60 11.12 10.61
N LEU A 150 -12.26 11.32 9.48
CA LEU A 150 -12.24 10.40 8.36
C LEU A 150 -10.82 10.22 7.79
N LYS A 151 -10.03 11.31 7.72
CA LYS A 151 -8.62 11.21 7.34
C LYS A 151 -7.86 10.31 8.31
N SER A 152 -7.97 10.56 9.62
CA SER A 152 -7.26 9.76 10.63
C SER A 152 -7.72 8.29 10.65
N ALA A 153 -9.01 8.04 10.51
CA ALA A 153 -9.56 6.70 10.43
C ALA A 153 -9.10 5.97 9.16
N GLY A 154 -8.98 6.68 8.04
CA GLY A 154 -8.40 6.19 6.80
C GLY A 154 -6.93 5.80 6.96
N ASP A 155 -6.13 6.62 7.63
CA ASP A 155 -4.72 6.30 7.96
C ASP A 155 -4.64 5.01 8.79
N ILE A 156 -5.46 4.89 9.84
CA ILE A 156 -5.49 3.70 10.71
C ILE A 156 -5.92 2.46 9.93
N LEU A 157 -6.98 2.57 9.12
CA LEU A 157 -7.48 1.48 8.28
C LEU A 157 -6.41 0.99 7.31
N PHE A 158 -5.75 1.91 6.62
CA PHE A 158 -4.71 1.58 5.65
C PHE A 158 -3.51 0.87 6.29
N ILE A 159 -3.06 1.35 7.45
CA ILE A 159 -2.02 0.67 8.25
C ILE A 159 -2.50 -0.73 8.63
N GLY A 160 -3.75 -0.87 9.06
CA GLY A 160 -4.36 -2.16 9.40
C GLY A 160 -4.34 -3.14 8.22
N ILE A 161 -4.73 -2.67 7.02
CA ILE A 161 -4.68 -3.45 5.77
C ILE A 161 -3.26 -3.93 5.47
N LEU A 162 -2.28 -3.04 5.49
CA LEU A 162 -0.89 -3.40 5.21
C LEU A 162 -0.35 -4.40 6.22
N ARG A 163 -0.67 -4.23 7.51
CA ARG A 163 -0.31 -5.19 8.58
C ARG A 163 -0.94 -6.55 8.34
N HIS A 164 -2.23 -6.58 7.99
CA HIS A 164 -2.94 -7.82 7.68
C HIS A 164 -2.28 -8.55 6.50
N LEU A 165 -2.00 -7.85 5.40
CA LEU A 165 -1.38 -8.44 4.21
C LEU A 165 0.05 -8.93 4.47
N VAL A 166 0.82 -8.23 5.30
CA VAL A 166 2.17 -8.69 5.71
C VAL A 166 2.09 -9.89 6.67
N ALA A 167 1.08 -9.96 7.52
CA ALA A 167 0.89 -11.09 8.44
C ALA A 167 0.37 -12.36 7.72
N ASN A 168 -0.43 -12.15 6.66
CA ASN A 168 -1.09 -13.19 5.87
C ASN A 168 -0.63 -13.12 4.40
N PRO A 169 0.66 -13.39 4.11
CA PRO A 169 1.19 -13.26 2.75
C PRO A 169 0.58 -14.31 1.83
N ASN A 170 0.15 -13.88 0.63
CA ASN A 170 -0.27 -14.84 -0.39
C ASN A 170 0.98 -15.42 -1.09
N PRO A 171 1.25 -16.73 -0.97
CA PRO A 171 2.43 -17.36 -1.57
C PRO A 171 2.45 -17.29 -3.11
N GLU A 172 1.27 -17.17 -3.73
CA GLU A 172 1.12 -17.07 -5.19
C GLU A 172 1.30 -15.64 -5.73
N ARG A 173 1.45 -14.66 -4.83
CA ARG A 173 1.63 -13.25 -5.19
C ARG A 173 2.94 -12.72 -4.62
N PRO A 174 4.07 -12.99 -5.25
CA PRO A 174 5.34 -12.38 -4.85
C PRO A 174 5.27 -10.87 -5.06
N GLY A 175 5.81 -10.10 -4.10
CA GLY A 175 5.79 -8.65 -4.14
C GLY A 175 6.36 -8.02 -2.87
N LEU A 176 6.20 -6.71 -2.73
CA LEU A 176 6.76 -5.97 -1.60
C LEU A 176 6.16 -6.41 -0.25
N LEU A 177 4.83 -6.56 -0.18
CA LEU A 177 4.16 -6.98 1.05
C LEU A 177 4.51 -8.42 1.44
N HIS A 178 4.60 -9.33 0.46
CA HIS A 178 5.07 -10.68 0.68
C HIS A 178 6.53 -10.68 1.18
N ALA A 179 7.41 -9.89 0.58
CA ALA A 179 8.81 -9.81 1.01
C ALA A 179 8.96 -9.22 2.42
N LEU A 180 8.09 -8.28 2.81
CA LEU A 180 8.05 -7.73 4.16
C LEU A 180 7.57 -8.75 5.22
N SER A 181 6.94 -9.86 4.84
CA SER A 181 6.56 -10.93 5.77
C SER A 181 7.78 -11.70 6.31
N ASP A 182 8.83 -11.90 5.50
CA ASP A 182 10.10 -12.47 5.99
C ASP A 182 10.94 -11.38 6.66
N VAL A 183 11.14 -11.53 7.98
CA VAL A 183 11.88 -10.55 8.80
C VAL A 183 13.29 -10.28 8.26
N ARG A 184 13.96 -11.27 7.69
CA ARG A 184 15.33 -11.13 7.17
C ARG A 184 15.33 -10.30 5.89
N ILE A 185 14.42 -10.59 4.95
CA ILE A 185 14.27 -9.83 3.71
C ILE A 185 13.81 -8.41 4.03
N ALA A 186 12.88 -8.25 5.00
CA ALA A 186 12.39 -6.95 5.45
C ALA A 186 13.53 -6.03 5.97
N LYS A 187 14.53 -6.57 6.68
CA LYS A 187 15.69 -5.77 7.12
C LYS A 187 16.42 -5.13 5.93
N ALA A 188 16.71 -5.90 4.89
CA ALA A 188 17.35 -5.39 3.69
C ALA A 188 16.48 -4.37 2.94
N LEU A 189 15.16 -4.60 2.86
CA LEU A 189 14.22 -3.66 2.25
C LEU A 189 14.17 -2.34 3.02
N VAL A 190 14.03 -2.39 4.35
CA VAL A 190 14.04 -1.20 5.21
C VAL A 190 15.35 -0.42 5.04
N ALA A 191 16.49 -1.09 5.03
CA ALA A 191 17.79 -0.45 4.81
C ALA A 191 17.88 0.25 3.45
N MET A 192 17.39 -0.39 2.38
CA MET A 192 17.32 0.23 1.04
C MET A 192 16.42 1.48 1.02
N HIS A 193 15.27 1.43 1.71
CA HIS A 193 14.33 2.55 1.78
C HIS A 193 14.89 3.73 2.59
N GLN A 194 15.53 3.44 3.74
CA GLN A 194 16.11 4.47 4.60
C GLN A 194 17.34 5.14 3.98
N ALA A 195 18.15 4.39 3.24
CA ALA A 195 19.38 4.88 2.64
C ALA A 195 19.48 4.53 1.14
N PRO A 196 18.58 5.02 0.28
CA PRO A 196 18.59 4.67 -1.15
C PRO A 196 19.84 5.14 -1.87
N HIS A 197 20.51 6.19 -1.37
CA HIS A 197 21.75 6.73 -1.90
C HIS A 197 23.00 5.91 -1.53
N PHE A 198 22.91 5.02 -0.55
CA PHE A 198 24.03 4.16 -0.16
C PHE A 198 24.41 3.20 -1.30
N ASN A 199 25.70 2.86 -1.41
CA ASN A 199 26.19 1.96 -2.47
C ASN A 199 25.89 0.49 -2.13
N TRP A 200 24.61 0.15 -2.10
CA TRP A 200 24.16 -1.21 -1.82
C TRP A 200 24.68 -2.19 -2.87
N ASN A 201 25.30 -3.24 -2.42
CA ASN A 201 25.65 -4.42 -3.20
C ASN A 201 25.06 -5.68 -2.55
N LEU A 202 25.14 -6.82 -3.23
CA LEU A 202 24.56 -8.06 -2.76
C LEU A 202 25.13 -8.48 -1.39
N SER A 203 26.42 -8.27 -1.15
CA SER A 203 27.06 -8.63 0.12
C SER A 203 26.58 -7.78 1.28
N ALA A 204 26.46 -6.46 1.09
CA ALA A 204 25.92 -5.55 2.10
C ALA A 204 24.46 -5.87 2.45
N LEU A 205 23.61 -6.10 1.46
CA LEU A 205 22.22 -6.46 1.67
C LEU A 205 22.05 -7.84 2.34
N ALA A 206 22.88 -8.80 2.00
CA ALA A 206 22.89 -10.10 2.65
C ALA A 206 23.31 -10.00 4.12
N LEU A 207 24.26 -9.10 4.44
CA LEU A 207 24.68 -8.81 5.82
C LEU A 207 23.52 -8.20 6.61
N GLU A 208 22.81 -7.20 6.06
CA GLU A 208 21.63 -6.63 6.70
C GLU A 208 20.55 -7.70 6.99
N ALA A 209 20.37 -8.63 6.07
CA ALA A 209 19.43 -9.74 6.23
C ALA A 209 19.92 -10.83 7.21
N GLY A 210 21.20 -10.81 7.61
CA GLY A 210 21.82 -11.91 8.39
C GLY A 210 21.88 -13.21 7.61
N MET A 211 22.14 -13.15 6.29
CA MET A 211 22.12 -14.31 5.38
C MET A 211 23.40 -14.40 4.55
N SER A 212 23.70 -15.61 4.02
CA SER A 212 24.70 -15.74 2.97
C SER A 212 24.22 -15.04 1.69
N ARG A 213 25.15 -14.60 0.83
CA ARG A 213 24.84 -13.95 -0.46
C ARG A 213 23.90 -14.79 -1.32
N THR A 214 24.18 -16.09 -1.44
CA THR A 214 23.39 -17.00 -2.27
C THR A 214 21.98 -17.19 -1.69
N SER A 215 21.87 -17.46 -0.37
CA SER A 215 20.57 -17.61 0.30
C SER A 215 19.73 -16.35 0.22
N PHE A 216 20.35 -15.18 0.43
CA PHE A 216 19.66 -13.90 0.32
C PHE A 216 19.14 -13.64 -1.10
N ALA A 217 19.99 -13.81 -2.13
CA ALA A 217 19.59 -13.59 -3.52
C ALA A 217 18.41 -14.48 -3.93
N THR A 218 18.46 -15.75 -3.54
CA THR A 218 17.40 -16.72 -3.84
C THR A 218 16.10 -16.37 -3.10
N ALA A 219 16.17 -16.12 -1.78
CA ALA A 219 15.02 -15.79 -0.96
C ALA A 219 14.37 -14.46 -1.40
N PHE A 220 15.18 -13.44 -1.66
CA PHE A 220 14.71 -12.13 -2.15
C PHE A 220 14.00 -12.26 -3.50
N LYS A 221 14.60 -12.97 -4.46
CA LYS A 221 13.99 -13.20 -5.78
C LYS A 221 12.68 -13.98 -5.66
N LYS A 222 12.62 -14.99 -4.80
CA LYS A 222 11.39 -15.76 -4.55
C LYS A 222 10.29 -14.86 -3.97
N ALA A 223 10.62 -14.02 -2.98
CA ALA A 223 9.64 -13.16 -2.31
C ALA A 223 9.17 -11.97 -3.17
N MET A 224 10.06 -11.39 -3.99
CA MET A 224 9.80 -10.16 -4.75
C MET A 224 9.54 -10.35 -6.25
N ASP A 225 9.80 -11.54 -6.78
CA ASP A 225 9.92 -11.82 -8.23
C ASP A 225 10.91 -10.89 -8.97
N LYS A 226 11.75 -10.20 -8.24
CA LYS A 226 12.76 -9.27 -8.74
C LYS A 226 14.08 -9.51 -8.00
N THR A 227 15.22 -9.27 -8.65
CA THR A 227 16.51 -9.29 -7.95
C THR A 227 16.66 -8.05 -7.07
N PRO A 228 17.47 -8.10 -5.97
CA PRO A 228 17.72 -6.95 -5.12
C PRO A 228 18.20 -5.71 -5.88
N GLY A 229 19.08 -5.89 -6.88
CA GLY A 229 19.58 -4.80 -7.73
C GLY A 229 18.48 -4.19 -8.60
N LYS A 230 17.61 -5.01 -9.20
CA LYS A 230 16.47 -4.50 -9.98
C LYS A 230 15.50 -3.71 -9.10
N TYR A 231 15.20 -4.23 -7.91
CA TYR A 231 14.35 -3.52 -6.95
C TYR A 231 14.94 -2.15 -6.56
N LEU A 232 16.22 -2.10 -6.21
CA LEU A 232 16.90 -0.85 -5.85
C LEU A 232 16.87 0.18 -7.00
N VAL A 233 17.03 -0.25 -8.24
CA VAL A 233 16.89 0.62 -9.40
C VAL A 233 15.47 1.17 -9.51
N THR A 234 14.44 0.34 -9.33
CA THR A 234 13.03 0.78 -9.35
C THR A 234 12.74 1.78 -8.25
N LEU A 235 13.20 1.53 -7.02
CA LEU A 235 13.09 2.43 -5.88
C LEU A 235 13.74 3.80 -6.17
N ARG A 236 14.99 3.80 -6.66
CA ARG A 236 15.72 5.02 -6.99
C ARG A 236 15.03 5.82 -8.09
N LEU A 237 14.48 5.15 -9.09
CA LEU A 237 13.76 5.82 -10.18
C LEU A 237 12.46 6.45 -9.68
N ALA A 238 11.72 5.79 -8.79
CA ALA A 238 10.53 6.35 -8.17
C ALA A 238 10.84 7.63 -7.39
N LEU A 239 11.91 7.60 -6.57
CA LEU A 239 12.39 8.77 -5.83
C LEU A 239 12.85 9.91 -6.76
N ALA A 240 13.57 9.58 -7.85
CA ALA A 240 14.03 10.57 -8.82
C ALA A 240 12.86 11.25 -9.53
N ARG A 241 11.87 10.50 -9.99
CA ARG A 241 10.65 11.03 -10.63
C ARG A 241 9.94 11.98 -9.69
N ARG A 242 9.64 11.53 -8.46
CA ARG A 242 8.95 12.38 -7.49
C ARG A 242 9.71 13.68 -7.19
N ALA A 243 11.05 13.63 -7.11
CA ALA A 243 11.86 14.82 -6.92
C ALA A 243 11.71 15.79 -8.10
N LEU A 244 11.73 15.30 -9.34
CA LEU A 244 11.52 16.11 -10.54
C LEU A 244 10.11 16.68 -10.62
N ASP A 245 9.08 15.87 -10.34
CA ASP A 245 7.68 16.27 -10.34
C ASP A 245 7.39 17.36 -9.27
N SER A 246 8.17 17.36 -8.18
CA SER A 246 8.12 18.39 -7.13
C SER A 246 8.97 19.65 -7.47
N GLY A 247 9.44 19.78 -8.72
CA GLY A 247 10.20 20.93 -9.20
C GLY A 247 11.67 20.95 -8.80
N LYS A 248 12.21 19.86 -8.25
CA LYS A 248 13.66 19.79 -7.96
C LYS A 248 14.49 19.66 -9.24
N THR A 249 15.70 20.19 -9.19
CA THR A 249 16.66 20.08 -10.28
C THR A 249 17.09 18.62 -10.48
N VAL A 250 17.54 18.27 -11.70
CA VAL A 250 18.08 16.94 -12.02
C VAL A 250 19.25 16.57 -11.10
N LYS A 251 20.05 17.56 -10.69
CA LYS A 251 21.19 17.38 -9.77
C LYS A 251 20.70 16.98 -8.37
N GLU A 252 19.67 17.64 -7.87
CA GLU A 252 19.05 17.30 -6.57
C GLU A 252 18.34 15.95 -6.61
N ALA A 253 17.62 15.67 -7.69
CA ALA A 253 16.99 14.37 -7.92
C ALA A 253 18.02 13.23 -7.92
N ALA A 254 19.20 13.45 -8.55
CA ALA A 254 20.32 12.50 -8.51
C ALA A 254 20.78 12.23 -7.08
N ARG A 255 21.01 13.28 -6.31
CA ARG A 255 21.45 13.16 -4.92
C ARG A 255 20.46 12.40 -4.05
N ILE A 256 19.16 12.75 -4.15
CA ILE A 256 18.08 12.13 -3.36
C ILE A 256 17.95 10.63 -3.67
N SER A 257 18.00 10.29 -4.95
CA SER A 257 17.78 8.92 -5.43
C SER A 257 19.06 8.06 -5.47
N GLY A 258 20.23 8.62 -5.12
CA GLY A 258 21.49 7.88 -5.07
C GLY A 258 22.11 7.58 -6.44
N TYR A 259 21.77 8.35 -7.45
CA TYR A 259 22.51 8.34 -8.73
C TYR A 259 23.75 9.22 -8.64
N ARG A 260 24.87 8.71 -9.18
CA ARG A 260 26.16 9.42 -9.12
C ARG A 260 26.19 10.71 -9.94
N ASN A 261 25.43 10.75 -11.03
CA ASN A 261 25.38 11.93 -11.90
C ASN A 261 24.02 12.09 -12.59
N PRO A 262 23.68 13.31 -13.03
CA PRO A 262 22.41 13.62 -13.72
C PRO A 262 22.19 12.82 -15.01
N ALA A 263 23.25 12.52 -15.79
CA ALA A 263 23.13 11.77 -17.04
C ALA A 263 22.68 10.32 -16.81
N SER A 264 23.04 9.74 -15.65
CA SER A 264 22.59 8.40 -15.27
C SER A 264 21.08 8.33 -15.02
N ILE A 265 20.49 9.36 -14.42
CA ILE A 265 19.03 9.46 -14.26
C ILE A 265 18.35 9.57 -15.62
N ALA A 266 18.81 10.48 -16.47
CA ALA A 266 18.19 10.71 -17.78
C ALA A 266 18.16 9.42 -18.62
N ARG A 267 19.23 8.64 -18.61
CA ARG A 267 19.28 7.31 -19.24
C ARG A 267 18.30 6.33 -18.60
N ALA A 268 18.30 6.24 -17.28
CA ALA A 268 17.43 5.30 -16.55
C ALA A 268 15.94 5.62 -16.73
N LEU A 269 15.57 6.91 -16.78
CA LEU A 269 14.19 7.34 -17.05
C LEU A 269 13.76 7.02 -18.49
N LYS A 270 14.63 7.26 -19.49
CA LYS A 270 14.34 6.90 -20.89
C LYS A 270 14.16 5.39 -21.06
N PHE A 271 15.04 4.58 -20.50
CA PHE A 271 14.99 3.12 -20.62
C PHE A 271 13.72 2.51 -20.04
N ASN A 272 13.21 3.06 -18.91
CA ASN A 272 11.96 2.58 -18.29
C ASN A 272 10.69 2.98 -19.06
N VAL A 273 10.72 4.05 -19.85
CA VAL A 273 9.58 4.43 -20.70
C VAL A 273 9.46 3.46 -21.89
N THR A 274 10.59 2.98 -22.41
CA THR A 274 10.62 2.08 -23.59
C THR A 274 10.22 0.63 -23.24
N ASN A 275 10.46 0.18 -22.01
CA ASN A 275 10.13 -1.20 -21.57
C ASN A 275 8.71 -1.37 -20.97
N LYS A 276 7.89 -0.32 -20.92
CA LYS A 276 6.48 -0.39 -20.47
C LYS A 276 5.47 -0.36 -21.64
N ARG A 277 5.93 -0.48 -22.88
CA ARG A 277 5.08 -0.64 -24.08
C ARG A 277 4.92 -2.10 -24.47
#